data_b61ec18c0b1d9ec679624ecf359591e7
#
_entry.id   b61ec18c0b1d9ec679624ecf359591e7
#
_cell.length_a   1.000
_cell.length_b   1.000
_cell.length_c   1.000
_cell.angle_alpha   90.00
_cell.angle_beta   90.00
_cell.angle_gamma   90.00
#
_symmetry.space_group_name_H-M   'P 1'
#
loop_
_entity.id
_entity.type
_entity.pdbx_description
1 polymer ?
#
loop_
_entity_poly.entity_id
_entity_poly.type
_entity_poly.pdbx_seq_one_letter_code
_entity_poly.pdbx_strand_id
1 'polypeptide(L)'
;MTITAIASGKGGTGKTLVAVSLAHALAHLDERVLLCDADFGLANAGVHLGVSQCGDLKGVLDGTKALKDAVVRVESGRAGFDLLAAPSGVLATTGEAAVERLLTALQHAGHYDRVIVDLGAGVDANVMTLAARADEVLLVVTPDPASLTDAYAFAKILLRRTTSRVPYVLVNMAMNATEGRRIAEALLASARAFLRATPEFLGFIPLDPRVSDAVRRQRPLLTQFPQTPAATALEGIARKLHGQPAPVAAAGLR
;
A
#
# COMPACT_ATOMS: atom_id res chain seq x y z
N MET A 1 14.75 5.31 -6.12
CA MET A 1 13.32 4.97 -6.26
C MET A 1 13.04 3.73 -5.42
N THR A 2 11.97 3.76 -4.62
CA THR A 2 11.53 2.64 -3.76
C THR A 2 10.11 2.24 -4.14
N ILE A 3 9.85 0.96 -4.36
CA ILE A 3 8.51 0.41 -4.58
C ILE A 3 7.96 -0.11 -3.26
N THR A 4 6.88 0.50 -2.76
CA THR A 4 6.22 0.15 -1.51
C THR A 4 4.85 -0.45 -1.80
N ALA A 5 4.67 -1.74 -1.53
CA ALA A 5 3.38 -2.43 -1.69
C ALA A 5 2.53 -2.32 -0.42
N ILE A 6 1.28 -1.91 -0.57
CA ILE A 6 0.29 -1.90 0.53
C ILE A 6 -0.56 -3.16 0.39
N ALA A 7 -0.45 -4.06 1.34
CA ALA A 7 -1.03 -5.39 1.31
C ALA A 7 -1.94 -5.67 2.52
N SER A 8 -2.83 -6.62 2.39
CA SER A 8 -3.55 -7.23 3.53
C SER A 8 -4.02 -8.63 3.17
N GLY A 9 -4.11 -9.51 4.15
CA GLY A 9 -4.68 -10.85 3.96
C GLY A 9 -6.20 -10.85 3.71
N LYS A 10 -6.91 -9.75 4.03
CA LYS A 10 -8.37 -9.66 4.02
C LYS A 10 -8.84 -8.34 3.42
N GLY A 11 -10.02 -8.33 2.81
CA GLY A 11 -10.71 -7.12 2.38
C GLY A 11 -11.22 -6.26 3.54
N GLY A 12 -11.42 -4.96 3.30
CA GLY A 12 -11.97 -4.03 4.29
C GLY A 12 -11.00 -3.56 5.37
N THR A 13 -9.71 -3.85 5.27
CA THR A 13 -8.70 -3.39 6.25
C THR A 13 -8.28 -1.93 6.06
N GLY A 14 -8.73 -1.26 4.99
CA GLY A 14 -8.42 0.14 4.68
C GLY A 14 -7.12 0.36 3.91
N LYS A 15 -6.63 -0.64 3.15
CA LYS A 15 -5.42 -0.53 2.31
C LYS A 15 -5.42 0.71 1.41
N THR A 16 -6.47 0.88 0.62
CA THR A 16 -6.59 2.00 -0.33
C THR A 16 -6.54 3.36 0.38
N LEU A 17 -7.21 3.50 1.54
CA LEU A 17 -7.08 4.70 2.35
C LEU A 17 -5.63 4.95 2.77
N VAL A 18 -4.94 3.90 3.24
CA VAL A 18 -3.52 3.98 3.63
C VAL A 18 -2.68 4.37 2.43
N ALA A 19 -2.85 3.72 1.28
CA ALA A 19 -2.09 3.98 0.05
C ALA A 19 -2.26 5.44 -0.42
N VAL A 20 -3.50 5.91 -0.55
CA VAL A 20 -3.83 7.29 -0.94
C VAL A 20 -3.26 8.31 0.05
N SER A 21 -3.42 8.05 1.36
CA SER A 21 -2.94 8.98 2.39
C SER A 21 -1.41 9.02 2.48
N LEU A 22 -0.73 7.89 2.30
CA LEU A 22 0.74 7.86 2.26
C LEU A 22 1.27 8.54 1.02
N ALA A 23 0.66 8.34 -0.16
CA ALA A 23 1.05 9.04 -1.38
C ALA A 23 0.97 10.57 -1.19
N HIS A 24 -0.11 11.03 -0.58
CA HIS A 24 -0.31 12.44 -0.26
C HIS A 24 0.71 12.95 0.76
N ALA A 25 0.91 12.24 1.88
CA ALA A 25 1.82 12.66 2.95
C ALA A 25 3.29 12.68 2.49
N LEU A 26 3.71 11.71 1.67
CA LEU A 26 5.07 11.65 1.12
C LEU A 26 5.30 12.76 0.08
N ALA A 27 4.30 13.07 -0.74
CA ALA A 27 4.38 14.22 -1.64
C ALA A 27 4.52 15.54 -0.88
N HIS A 28 3.93 15.67 0.32
CA HIS A 28 4.14 16.83 1.21
C HIS A 28 5.53 16.86 1.86
N LEU A 29 6.29 15.76 1.79
CA LEU A 29 7.69 15.65 2.18
C LEU A 29 8.64 15.79 0.97
N ASP A 30 8.13 16.39 -0.13
CA ASP A 30 8.85 16.64 -1.38
C ASP A 30 9.29 15.39 -2.16
N GLU A 31 8.73 14.20 -1.86
CA GLU A 31 8.91 13.02 -2.71
C GLU A 31 8.06 13.13 -3.98
N ARG A 32 8.64 12.75 -5.12
CA ARG A 32 7.91 12.50 -6.37
C ARG A 32 7.28 11.12 -6.29
N VAL A 33 5.97 11.07 -6.05
CA VAL A 33 5.24 9.84 -5.76
C VAL A 33 4.35 9.43 -6.94
N LEU A 34 4.39 8.15 -7.29
CA LEU A 34 3.39 7.48 -8.12
C LEU A 34 2.53 6.58 -7.22
N LEU A 35 1.22 6.75 -7.23
CA LEU A 35 0.26 5.80 -6.69
C LEU A 35 -0.27 4.91 -7.81
N CYS A 36 -0.02 3.60 -7.72
CA CYS A 36 -0.56 2.59 -8.64
C CYS A 36 -1.62 1.77 -7.90
N ASP A 37 -2.88 1.86 -8.34
CA ASP A 37 -3.97 1.01 -7.86
C ASP A 37 -3.94 -0.31 -8.64
N ALA A 38 -3.39 -1.33 -8.03
CA ALA A 38 -3.27 -2.68 -8.57
C ALA A 38 -4.32 -3.67 -7.99
N ASP A 39 -5.41 -3.16 -7.41
CA ASP A 39 -6.61 -3.96 -7.15
C ASP A 39 -7.38 -4.15 -8.46
N PHE A 40 -6.98 -5.14 -9.24
CA PHE A 40 -7.52 -5.39 -10.57
C PHE A 40 -9.01 -5.74 -10.58
N GLY A 41 -9.56 -6.12 -9.44
CA GLY A 41 -11.00 -6.43 -9.31
C GLY A 41 -11.86 -5.24 -8.91
N LEU A 42 -11.36 -4.40 -8.01
CA LEU A 42 -12.12 -3.35 -7.34
C LEU A 42 -11.28 -2.08 -7.12
N ALA A 43 -10.67 -1.55 -8.20
CA ALA A 43 -9.92 -0.29 -8.14
C ALA A 43 -10.76 0.84 -7.50
N ASN A 44 -10.28 1.42 -6.41
CA ASN A 44 -10.99 2.40 -5.61
C ASN A 44 -10.20 3.69 -5.31
N ALA A 45 -8.91 3.77 -5.68
CA ALA A 45 -8.10 4.96 -5.40
C ALA A 45 -8.70 6.23 -6.00
N GLY A 46 -9.20 6.16 -7.24
CA GLY A 46 -9.88 7.28 -7.88
C GLY A 46 -11.13 7.76 -7.12
N VAL A 47 -11.90 6.84 -6.54
CA VAL A 47 -13.09 7.16 -5.73
C VAL A 47 -12.67 7.88 -4.44
N HIS A 48 -11.64 7.40 -3.75
CA HIS A 48 -11.10 8.04 -2.54
C HIS A 48 -10.58 9.46 -2.81
N LEU A 49 -10.09 9.71 -4.02
CA LEU A 49 -9.55 11.00 -4.45
C LEU A 49 -10.61 11.93 -5.04
N GLY A 50 -11.78 11.42 -5.40
CA GLY A 50 -12.82 12.18 -6.09
C GLY A 50 -12.42 12.61 -7.50
N VAL A 51 -11.57 11.81 -8.16
CA VAL A 51 -11.11 12.08 -9.53
C VAL A 51 -11.80 11.18 -10.52
N SER A 52 -12.26 11.76 -11.62
CA SER A 52 -12.92 11.02 -12.72
C SER A 52 -11.92 10.40 -13.71
N GLN A 53 -10.73 11.01 -13.80
CA GLN A 53 -9.63 10.49 -14.62
C GLN A 53 -8.60 9.85 -13.71
N CYS A 54 -8.37 8.55 -13.88
CA CYS A 54 -7.52 7.73 -13.00
C CYS A 54 -6.24 7.25 -13.71
N GLY A 55 -5.99 7.70 -14.94
CA GLY A 55 -4.94 7.17 -15.79
C GLY A 55 -5.42 5.99 -16.65
N ASP A 56 -4.47 5.29 -17.26
CA ASP A 56 -4.74 4.17 -18.17
C ASP A 56 -3.91 2.94 -17.80
N LEU A 57 -4.20 2.38 -16.64
CA LEU A 57 -3.56 1.14 -16.18
C LEU A 57 -3.72 0.01 -17.20
N LYS A 58 -4.89 -0.07 -17.86
CA LYS A 58 -5.12 -1.10 -18.87
C LYS A 58 -4.16 -0.99 -20.04
N GLY A 59 -3.91 0.21 -20.56
CA GLY A 59 -2.94 0.44 -21.62
C GLY A 59 -1.52 -0.01 -21.24
N VAL A 60 -1.11 0.17 -19.97
CA VAL A 60 0.18 -0.31 -19.46
C VAL A 60 0.19 -1.85 -19.36
N LEU A 61 -0.86 -2.46 -18.83
CA LEU A 61 -0.99 -3.91 -18.73
C LEU A 61 -1.01 -4.61 -20.09
N ASP A 62 -1.63 -4.01 -21.09
CA ASP A 62 -1.68 -4.52 -22.46
C ASP A 62 -0.40 -4.21 -23.25
N GLY A 63 0.47 -3.33 -22.74
CA GLY A 63 1.69 -2.88 -23.43
C GLY A 63 1.44 -1.89 -24.57
N THR A 64 0.24 -1.30 -24.64
CA THR A 64 -0.17 -0.34 -25.68
C THR A 64 0.18 1.10 -25.30
N LYS A 65 0.52 1.36 -24.03
CA LYS A 65 0.82 2.69 -23.52
C LYS A 65 2.03 2.67 -22.58
N ALA A 66 2.92 3.64 -22.74
CA ALA A 66 4.02 3.81 -21.80
C ALA A 66 3.53 4.41 -20.48
N LEU A 67 4.20 4.09 -19.36
CA LEU A 67 3.82 4.56 -18.02
C LEU A 67 3.65 6.08 -17.96
N LYS A 68 4.60 6.84 -18.51
CA LYS A 68 4.61 8.32 -18.51
C LYS A 68 3.37 8.94 -19.18
N ASP A 69 2.78 8.23 -20.15
CA ASP A 69 1.63 8.68 -20.93
C ASP A 69 0.30 8.15 -20.34
N ALA A 70 0.41 7.24 -19.36
CA ALA A 70 -0.72 6.56 -18.74
C ALA A 70 -1.12 7.14 -17.38
N VAL A 71 -0.25 7.92 -16.74
CA VAL A 71 -0.49 8.52 -15.43
C VAL A 71 -1.28 9.82 -15.51
N VAL A 72 -1.96 10.16 -14.42
CA VAL A 72 -2.69 11.43 -14.28
C VAL A 72 -2.20 12.14 -13.02
N ARG A 73 -1.94 13.44 -13.12
CA ARG A 73 -1.57 14.26 -11.98
C ARG A 73 -2.76 14.49 -11.06
N VAL A 74 -2.58 14.20 -9.77
CA VAL A 74 -3.52 14.50 -8.69
C VAL A 74 -2.96 15.66 -7.88
N GLU A 75 -3.61 16.80 -7.95
CA GLU A 75 -3.24 17.96 -7.15
C GLU A 75 -3.77 17.84 -5.72
N SER A 76 -2.95 18.14 -4.74
CA SER A 76 -3.30 18.03 -3.33
C SER A 76 -2.66 19.16 -2.52
N GLY A 77 -3.32 20.30 -2.47
CA GLY A 77 -2.82 21.48 -1.78
C GLY A 77 -1.57 22.06 -2.46
N ARG A 78 -0.45 22.08 -1.73
CA ARG A 78 0.83 22.61 -2.25
C ARG A 78 1.67 21.56 -2.97
N ALA A 79 1.31 20.29 -2.82
CA ALA A 79 1.99 19.16 -3.41
C ALA A 79 1.00 18.33 -4.24
N GLY A 80 1.50 17.38 -5.00
CA GLY A 80 0.68 16.48 -5.77
C GLY A 80 1.46 15.20 -6.03
N PHE A 81 0.76 14.19 -6.50
CA PHE A 81 1.35 12.91 -6.90
C PHE A 81 0.68 12.40 -8.16
N ASP A 82 1.31 11.47 -8.84
CA ASP A 82 0.74 10.88 -10.03
C ASP A 82 -0.05 9.62 -9.68
N LEU A 83 -1.17 9.40 -10.37
CA LEU A 83 -2.05 8.25 -10.21
C LEU A 83 -2.06 7.40 -11.47
N LEU A 84 -1.88 6.10 -11.29
CA LEU A 84 -2.13 5.08 -12.29
C LEU A 84 -3.16 4.10 -11.73
N ALA A 85 -4.37 4.15 -12.25
CA ALA A 85 -5.45 3.23 -11.88
C ALA A 85 -6.31 2.86 -13.08
N ALA A 86 -7.13 1.83 -12.93
CA ALA A 86 -8.20 1.54 -13.88
C ALA A 86 -9.47 2.26 -13.47
N PRO A 87 -10.35 2.61 -14.40
CA PRO A 87 -11.72 2.96 -14.07
C PRO A 87 -12.39 1.81 -13.32
N SER A 88 -13.16 2.13 -12.28
CA SER A 88 -13.83 1.12 -11.44
C SER A 88 -14.64 0.13 -12.30
N GLY A 89 -14.43 -1.18 -12.07
CA GLY A 89 -15.17 -2.25 -12.73
C GLY A 89 -14.64 -2.70 -14.11
N VAL A 90 -13.49 -2.21 -14.56
CA VAL A 90 -12.99 -2.47 -15.93
C VAL A 90 -12.03 -3.67 -16.03
N LEU A 91 -11.41 -4.13 -14.95
CA LEU A 91 -10.40 -5.20 -14.98
C LEU A 91 -10.87 -6.44 -14.21
N ALA A 92 -11.53 -7.37 -14.90
CA ALA A 92 -12.01 -8.60 -14.28
C ALA A 92 -10.93 -9.70 -14.17
N THR A 93 -9.98 -9.77 -15.10
CA THR A 93 -8.91 -10.80 -15.10
C THR A 93 -7.62 -10.23 -15.68
N THR A 94 -6.54 -10.38 -14.92
CA THR A 94 -5.21 -9.95 -15.35
C THR A 94 -4.28 -11.17 -15.34
N GLY A 95 -3.74 -11.52 -16.51
CA GLY A 95 -2.81 -12.64 -16.64
C GLY A 95 -1.39 -12.26 -16.17
N GLU A 96 -0.59 -13.28 -15.87
CA GLU A 96 0.78 -13.14 -15.37
C GLU A 96 1.66 -12.22 -16.26
N ALA A 97 1.56 -12.37 -17.59
CA ALA A 97 2.32 -11.54 -18.53
C ALA A 97 1.98 -10.04 -18.45
N ALA A 98 0.74 -9.69 -18.11
CA ALA A 98 0.34 -8.30 -17.92
C ALA A 98 0.88 -7.74 -16.60
N VAL A 99 0.89 -8.55 -15.53
CA VAL A 99 1.50 -8.18 -14.25
C VAL A 99 3.01 -7.96 -14.39
N GLU A 100 3.71 -8.81 -15.14
CA GLU A 100 5.15 -8.64 -15.42
C GLU A 100 5.43 -7.38 -16.24
N ARG A 101 4.56 -7.01 -17.21
CA ARG A 101 4.68 -5.72 -17.91
C ARG A 101 4.53 -4.53 -16.97
N LEU A 102 3.53 -4.57 -16.07
CA LEU A 102 3.35 -3.53 -15.07
C LEU A 102 4.59 -3.41 -14.16
N LEU A 103 5.08 -4.53 -13.63
CA LEU A 103 6.29 -4.55 -12.79
C LEU A 103 7.48 -3.94 -13.52
N THR A 104 7.70 -4.32 -14.78
CA THR A 104 8.76 -3.77 -15.61
C THR A 104 8.61 -2.25 -15.77
N ALA A 105 7.39 -1.78 -16.06
CA ALA A 105 7.11 -0.34 -16.19
C ALA A 105 7.36 0.42 -14.90
N LEU A 106 6.93 -0.12 -13.74
CA LEU A 106 7.15 0.48 -12.43
C LEU A 106 8.64 0.50 -12.05
N GLN A 107 9.39 -0.57 -12.31
CA GLN A 107 10.84 -0.65 -12.03
C GLN A 107 11.66 0.35 -12.86
N HIS A 108 11.18 0.74 -14.04
CA HIS A 108 11.81 1.74 -14.90
C HIS A 108 11.27 3.16 -14.69
N ALA A 109 10.47 3.39 -13.68
CA ALA A 109 9.89 4.69 -13.34
C ALA A 109 10.86 5.61 -12.56
N GLY A 110 12.12 5.66 -12.97
CA GLY A 110 13.23 6.31 -12.24
C GLY A 110 13.12 7.83 -12.00
N HIS A 111 12.10 8.50 -12.54
CA HIS A 111 11.81 9.89 -12.24
C HIS A 111 10.98 10.06 -10.95
N TYR A 112 10.41 8.99 -10.39
CA TYR A 112 9.80 8.99 -9.06
C TYR A 112 10.81 8.63 -7.98
N ASP A 113 10.62 9.16 -6.79
CA ASP A 113 11.39 8.79 -5.61
C ASP A 113 10.74 7.56 -4.95
N ARG A 114 9.39 7.48 -5.04
CA ARG A 114 8.61 6.36 -4.52
C ARG A 114 7.45 5.97 -5.42
N VAL A 115 7.22 4.66 -5.52
CA VAL A 115 6.02 4.08 -6.14
C VAL A 115 5.23 3.35 -5.05
N ILE A 116 4.01 3.78 -4.76
CA ILE A 116 3.09 3.08 -3.86
C ILE A 116 2.19 2.20 -4.71
N VAL A 117 2.13 0.91 -4.41
CA VAL A 117 1.28 -0.05 -5.10
C VAL A 117 0.19 -0.53 -4.14
N ASP A 118 -1.05 -0.08 -4.35
CA ASP A 118 -2.22 -0.57 -3.61
C ASP A 118 -2.64 -1.92 -4.17
N LEU A 119 -2.41 -2.98 -3.43
CA LEU A 119 -2.69 -4.35 -3.87
C LEU A 119 -4.15 -4.75 -3.59
N GLY A 120 -4.67 -5.68 -4.36
CA GLY A 120 -5.90 -6.39 -3.99
C GLY A 120 -5.75 -7.12 -2.64
N ALA A 121 -6.87 -7.48 -2.02
CA ALA A 121 -6.88 -8.23 -0.77
C ALA A 121 -6.58 -9.72 -1.01
N GLY A 122 -6.00 -10.37 -0.01
CA GLY A 122 -5.78 -11.81 -0.04
C GLY A 122 -4.41 -12.22 -0.57
N VAL A 123 -4.33 -13.45 -1.06
CA VAL A 123 -3.06 -14.14 -1.38
C VAL A 123 -3.05 -14.73 -2.79
N ASP A 124 -3.85 -14.16 -3.71
CA ASP A 124 -3.84 -14.64 -5.09
C ASP A 124 -2.46 -14.45 -5.77
N ALA A 125 -2.29 -15.08 -6.92
CA ALA A 125 -1.00 -15.14 -7.61
C ALA A 125 -0.47 -13.74 -7.97
N ASN A 126 -1.33 -12.84 -8.44
CA ASN A 126 -0.96 -11.50 -8.88
C ASN A 126 -0.55 -10.62 -7.70
N VAL A 127 -1.34 -10.64 -6.61
CA VAL A 127 -1.03 -9.94 -5.35
C VAL A 127 0.32 -10.39 -4.82
N MET A 128 0.55 -11.71 -4.74
CA MET A 128 1.79 -12.24 -4.20
C MET A 128 3.00 -11.97 -5.11
N THR A 129 2.81 -11.92 -6.43
CA THR A 129 3.87 -11.57 -7.37
C THR A 129 4.28 -10.11 -7.22
N LEU A 130 3.31 -9.19 -7.16
CA LEU A 130 3.57 -7.76 -6.93
C LEU A 130 4.24 -7.52 -5.56
N ALA A 131 3.72 -8.15 -4.49
CA ALA A 131 4.29 -8.03 -3.15
C ALA A 131 5.74 -8.55 -3.07
N ALA A 132 6.04 -9.69 -3.69
CA ALA A 132 7.37 -10.28 -3.67
C ALA A 132 8.42 -9.47 -4.46
N ARG A 133 7.98 -8.64 -5.41
CA ARG A 133 8.85 -7.80 -6.26
C ARG A 133 8.98 -6.36 -5.75
N ALA A 134 8.17 -5.95 -4.77
CA ALA A 134 8.29 -4.65 -4.12
C ALA A 134 9.56 -4.59 -3.25
N ASP A 135 10.08 -3.39 -3.02
CA ASP A 135 11.22 -3.16 -2.10
C ASP A 135 10.77 -3.22 -0.65
N GLU A 136 9.57 -2.73 -0.37
CA GLU A 136 8.94 -2.70 0.94
C GLU A 136 7.51 -3.24 0.83
N VAL A 137 7.05 -3.97 1.85
CA VAL A 137 5.66 -4.42 1.96
C VAL A 137 5.09 -3.94 3.29
N LEU A 138 4.04 -3.11 3.23
CA LEU A 138 3.25 -2.71 4.39
C LEU A 138 2.03 -3.62 4.49
N LEU A 139 2.04 -4.49 5.49
CA LEU A 139 0.94 -5.41 5.76
C LEU A 139 -0.05 -4.75 6.72
N VAL A 140 -1.19 -4.33 6.18
CA VAL A 140 -2.26 -3.65 6.93
C VAL A 140 -3.14 -4.70 7.61
N VAL A 141 -3.27 -4.59 8.92
CA VAL A 141 -4.10 -5.46 9.76
C VAL A 141 -5.08 -4.63 10.59
N THR A 142 -6.16 -5.24 11.05
CA THR A 142 -7.15 -4.61 11.94
C THR A 142 -7.29 -5.43 13.23
N PRO A 143 -7.91 -4.90 14.29
CA PRO A 143 -8.18 -5.64 15.53
C PRO A 143 -9.07 -6.89 15.37
N ASP A 144 -9.66 -7.13 14.21
CA ASP A 144 -10.43 -8.33 13.90
C ASP A 144 -9.53 -9.59 13.90
N PRO A 145 -9.86 -10.65 14.66
CA PRO A 145 -9.10 -11.89 14.71
C PRO A 145 -8.88 -12.56 13.35
N ALA A 146 -9.87 -12.50 12.44
CA ALA A 146 -9.71 -13.02 11.08
C ALA A 146 -8.65 -12.23 10.29
N SER A 147 -8.57 -10.91 10.48
CA SER A 147 -7.53 -10.08 9.86
C SER A 147 -6.12 -10.51 10.27
N LEU A 148 -5.91 -10.89 11.53
CA LEU A 148 -4.61 -11.38 12.01
C LEU A 148 -4.24 -12.74 11.42
N THR A 149 -5.21 -13.65 11.34
CA THR A 149 -5.00 -14.99 10.75
C THR A 149 -4.63 -14.87 9.27
N ASP A 150 -5.35 -14.05 8.53
CA ASP A 150 -5.13 -13.84 7.10
C ASP A 150 -3.80 -13.09 6.84
N ALA A 151 -3.44 -12.13 7.71
CA ALA A 151 -2.16 -11.44 7.65
C ALA A 151 -0.99 -12.39 7.92
N TYR A 152 -1.13 -13.32 8.88
CA TYR A 152 -0.13 -14.35 9.10
C TYR A 152 0.02 -15.26 7.87
N ALA A 153 -1.10 -15.67 7.26
CA ALA A 153 -1.07 -16.49 6.05
C ALA A 153 -0.38 -15.73 4.89
N PHE A 154 -0.67 -14.43 4.72
CA PHE A 154 -0.01 -13.57 3.74
C PHE A 154 1.51 -13.53 3.98
N ALA A 155 1.93 -13.21 5.20
CA ALA A 155 3.36 -13.13 5.56
C ALA A 155 4.07 -14.47 5.31
N LYS A 156 3.45 -15.60 5.67
CA LYS A 156 3.98 -16.94 5.43
C LYS A 156 4.20 -17.24 3.94
N ILE A 157 3.25 -16.88 3.09
CA ILE A 157 3.36 -17.11 1.65
C ILE A 157 4.39 -16.19 1.03
N LEU A 158 4.42 -14.90 1.45
CA LEU A 158 5.42 -13.94 1.00
C LEU A 158 6.84 -14.43 1.30
N LEU A 159 7.11 -14.83 2.53
CA LEU A 159 8.43 -15.30 2.98
C LEU A 159 8.88 -16.62 2.32
N ARG A 160 7.93 -17.40 1.79
CA ARG A 160 8.26 -18.57 0.94
C ARG A 160 8.68 -18.19 -0.47
N ARG A 161 8.20 -17.05 -0.99
CA ARG A 161 8.55 -16.53 -2.32
C ARG A 161 9.83 -15.70 -2.31
N THR A 162 10.10 -15.03 -1.20
CA THR A 162 11.28 -14.18 -1.05
C THR A 162 11.74 -14.12 0.41
N THR A 163 13.00 -14.42 0.66
CA THR A 163 13.60 -14.35 2.00
C THR A 163 14.06 -12.95 2.38
N SER A 164 14.13 -12.03 1.41
CA SER A 164 14.64 -10.67 1.61
C SER A 164 13.54 -9.65 1.93
N ARG A 165 12.26 -10.02 1.86
CA ARG A 165 11.13 -9.11 2.04
C ARG A 165 10.32 -9.47 3.27
N VAL A 166 10.76 -9.01 4.43
CA VAL A 166 10.00 -9.11 5.67
C VAL A 166 9.04 -7.93 5.73
N PRO A 167 7.71 -8.15 5.84
CA PRO A 167 6.77 -7.03 5.80
C PRO A 167 6.84 -6.17 7.06
N TYR A 168 6.60 -4.87 6.90
CA TYR A 168 6.22 -3.99 8.00
C TYR A 168 4.78 -4.25 8.41
N VAL A 169 4.48 -4.24 9.69
CA VAL A 169 3.11 -4.39 10.22
C VAL A 169 2.54 -3.01 10.55
N LEU A 170 1.40 -2.70 9.95
CA LEU A 170 0.63 -1.48 10.20
C LEU A 170 -0.76 -1.87 10.72
N VAL A 171 -1.08 -1.48 11.95
CA VAL A 171 -2.41 -1.74 12.52
C VAL A 171 -3.34 -0.57 12.21
N ASN A 172 -4.41 -0.82 11.48
CA ASN A 172 -5.45 0.17 11.17
C ASN A 172 -6.68 -0.04 12.05
N MET A 173 -7.46 1.02 12.27
CA MET A 173 -8.71 0.99 13.04
C MET A 173 -8.52 0.55 14.51
N ALA A 174 -7.38 0.80 15.12
CA ALA A 174 -7.18 0.54 16.54
C ALA A 174 -7.90 1.58 17.39
N MET A 175 -8.51 1.17 18.50
CA MET A 175 -9.17 2.12 19.41
C MET A 175 -8.17 3.03 20.13
N ASN A 176 -6.97 2.53 20.40
CA ASN A 176 -5.88 3.27 21.05
C ASN A 176 -4.52 2.61 20.81
N ALA A 177 -3.45 3.26 21.31
CA ALA A 177 -2.07 2.79 21.14
C ALA A 177 -1.82 1.42 21.81
N THR A 178 -2.44 1.16 22.94
CA THR A 178 -2.30 -0.12 23.67
C THR A 178 -2.87 -1.27 22.84
N GLU A 179 -4.05 -1.10 22.28
CA GLU A 179 -4.65 -2.09 21.39
C GLU A 179 -3.81 -2.28 20.13
N GLY A 180 -3.41 -1.18 19.47
CA GLY A 180 -2.56 -1.25 18.27
C GLY A 180 -1.28 -2.05 18.51
N ARG A 181 -0.58 -1.81 19.61
CA ARG A 181 0.63 -2.56 19.99
C ARG A 181 0.31 -4.03 20.28
N ARG A 182 -0.75 -4.32 21.04
CA ARG A 182 -1.15 -5.69 21.37
C ARG A 182 -1.44 -6.52 20.11
N ILE A 183 -2.13 -5.92 19.14
CA ILE A 183 -2.45 -6.57 17.86
C ILE A 183 -1.17 -6.82 17.06
N ALA A 184 -0.29 -5.82 16.94
CA ALA A 184 1.00 -6.00 16.27
C ALA A 184 1.81 -7.13 16.93
N GLU A 185 1.98 -7.10 18.26
CA GLU A 185 2.76 -8.10 18.99
C GLU A 185 2.25 -9.53 18.80
N ALA A 186 0.95 -9.75 18.71
CA ALA A 186 0.39 -11.08 18.42
C ALA A 186 0.88 -11.61 17.07
N LEU A 187 0.89 -10.77 16.02
CA LEU A 187 1.38 -11.15 14.69
C LEU A 187 2.90 -11.32 14.68
N LEU A 188 3.63 -10.39 15.31
CA LEU A 188 5.10 -10.43 15.39
C LEU A 188 5.58 -11.67 16.14
N ALA A 189 4.94 -12.01 17.27
CA ALA A 189 5.27 -13.20 18.05
C ALA A 189 5.07 -14.48 17.22
N SER A 190 3.94 -14.58 16.50
CA SER A 190 3.67 -15.71 15.61
C SER A 190 4.67 -15.79 14.46
N ALA A 191 5.05 -14.66 13.87
CA ALA A 191 6.03 -14.64 12.80
C ALA A 191 7.43 -15.06 13.30
N ARG A 192 7.86 -14.59 14.46
CA ARG A 192 9.12 -15.00 15.09
C ARG A 192 9.14 -16.50 15.38
N ALA A 193 8.06 -17.02 15.99
CA ALA A 193 8.00 -18.42 16.43
C ALA A 193 7.94 -19.41 15.25
N PHE A 194 7.19 -19.11 14.21
CA PHE A 194 6.85 -20.08 13.18
C PHE A 194 7.42 -19.77 11.78
N LEU A 195 7.73 -18.49 11.50
CA LEU A 195 8.26 -18.08 10.19
C LEU A 195 9.76 -17.75 10.25
N ARG A 196 10.35 -17.71 11.43
CA ARG A 196 11.75 -17.29 11.67
C ARG A 196 12.04 -15.90 11.07
N ALA A 197 11.03 -15.04 11.05
CA ALA A 197 11.10 -13.69 10.53
C ALA A 197 10.80 -12.71 11.66
N THR A 198 11.37 -11.51 11.58
CA THR A 198 11.16 -10.44 12.55
C THR A 198 10.55 -9.23 11.83
N PRO A 199 9.23 -9.24 11.55
CA PRO A 199 8.57 -8.06 11.02
C PRO A 199 8.73 -6.88 11.97
N GLU A 200 8.72 -5.67 11.43
CA GLU A 200 8.78 -4.46 12.22
C GLU A 200 7.39 -3.83 12.36
N PHE A 201 7.06 -3.38 13.56
CA PHE A 201 5.84 -2.62 13.81
C PHE A 201 6.03 -1.17 13.39
N LEU A 202 5.48 -0.79 12.26
CA LEU A 202 5.60 0.56 11.70
C LEU A 202 4.78 1.58 12.50
N GLY A 203 3.59 1.17 12.98
CA GLY A 203 2.70 2.02 13.75
C GLY A 203 1.25 1.57 13.69
N PHE A 204 0.37 2.42 14.24
CA PHE A 204 -1.08 2.20 14.17
C PHE A 204 -1.80 3.47 13.71
N ILE A 205 -2.96 3.26 13.08
CA ILE A 205 -3.90 4.32 12.71
C ILE A 205 -5.13 4.12 13.59
N PRO A 206 -5.52 5.13 14.39
CA PRO A 206 -6.68 5.03 15.24
C PRO A 206 -7.98 4.94 14.42
N LEU A 207 -8.98 4.25 14.98
CA LEU A 207 -10.35 4.30 14.46
C LEU A 207 -10.87 5.74 14.57
N ASP A 208 -11.18 6.33 13.43
CA ASP A 208 -11.56 7.74 13.33
C ASP A 208 -12.79 7.90 12.43
N PRO A 209 -13.91 8.40 12.93
CA PRO A 209 -15.12 8.62 12.13
C PRO A 209 -14.90 9.56 10.92
N ARG A 210 -13.93 10.49 11.00
CA ARG A 210 -13.61 11.40 9.92
C ARG A 210 -13.04 10.70 8.68
N VAL A 211 -12.47 9.51 8.86
CA VAL A 211 -12.06 8.65 7.73
C VAL A 211 -13.27 8.31 6.86
N SER A 212 -14.36 7.81 7.48
CA SER A 212 -15.60 7.48 6.76
C SER A 212 -16.24 8.73 6.12
N ASP A 213 -16.16 9.88 6.79
CA ASP A 213 -16.65 11.15 6.25
C ASP A 213 -15.85 11.59 5.01
N ALA A 214 -14.51 11.47 5.04
CA ALA A 214 -13.66 11.80 3.91
C ALA A 214 -13.96 10.90 2.69
N VAL A 215 -14.07 9.58 2.91
CA VAL A 215 -14.40 8.60 1.88
C VAL A 215 -15.78 8.90 1.26
N ARG A 216 -16.81 9.13 2.07
CA ARG A 216 -18.17 9.48 1.56
C ARG A 216 -18.18 10.77 0.75
N ARG A 217 -17.34 11.74 1.10
CA ARG A 217 -17.20 13.01 0.38
C ARG A 217 -16.28 12.89 -0.84
N GLN A 218 -15.64 11.73 -1.04
CA GLN A 218 -14.64 11.53 -2.09
C GLN A 218 -13.54 12.60 -2.04
N ARG A 219 -13.00 12.83 -0.84
CA ARG A 219 -11.95 13.82 -0.59
C ARG A 219 -10.83 13.19 0.23
N PRO A 220 -9.57 13.44 -0.11
CA PRO A 220 -8.44 12.92 0.66
C PRO A 220 -8.52 13.34 2.13
N LEU A 221 -8.27 12.40 3.05
CA LEU A 221 -8.36 12.62 4.49
C LEU A 221 -7.45 13.78 4.94
N LEU A 222 -6.21 13.80 4.47
CA LEU A 222 -5.22 14.80 4.87
C LEU A 222 -5.54 16.22 4.38
N THR A 223 -6.31 16.34 3.30
CA THR A 223 -6.81 17.65 2.83
C THR A 223 -8.06 18.06 3.58
N GLN A 224 -8.99 17.13 3.78
CA GLN A 224 -10.31 17.44 4.35
C GLN A 224 -10.27 17.57 5.87
N PHE A 225 -9.46 16.75 6.54
CA PHE A 225 -9.39 16.65 8.01
C PHE A 225 -7.94 16.47 8.50
N PRO A 226 -7.02 17.43 8.23
CA PRO A 226 -5.58 17.25 8.46
C PRO A 226 -5.20 17.09 9.94
N GLN A 227 -6.03 17.59 10.86
CA GLN A 227 -5.73 17.60 12.31
C GLN A 227 -6.35 16.41 13.06
N THR A 228 -6.92 15.43 12.34
CA THR A 228 -7.51 14.26 12.99
C THR A 228 -6.46 13.27 13.45
N PRO A 229 -6.76 12.44 14.47
CA PRO A 229 -5.84 11.42 14.94
C PRO A 229 -5.35 10.47 13.84
N ALA A 230 -6.23 10.06 12.91
CA ALA A 230 -5.87 9.20 11.79
C ALA A 230 -4.94 9.93 10.80
N ALA A 231 -5.19 11.19 10.48
CA ALA A 231 -4.34 11.98 9.61
C ALA A 231 -2.93 12.17 10.21
N THR A 232 -2.84 12.55 11.48
CA THR A 232 -1.57 12.69 12.22
C THR A 232 -0.78 11.38 12.26
N ALA A 233 -1.46 10.25 12.47
CA ALA A 233 -0.82 8.94 12.47
C ALA A 233 -0.24 8.60 11.08
N LEU A 234 -0.99 8.83 10.00
CA LEU A 234 -0.56 8.58 8.62
C LEU A 234 0.64 9.45 8.23
N GLU A 235 0.64 10.75 8.61
CA GLU A 235 1.81 11.62 8.41
C GLU A 235 3.03 11.13 9.20
N GLY A 236 2.83 10.66 10.44
CA GLY A 236 3.91 10.07 11.24
C GLY A 236 4.51 8.82 10.61
N ILE A 237 3.67 7.97 10.00
CA ILE A 237 4.09 6.79 9.25
C ILE A 237 4.87 7.20 7.99
N ALA A 238 4.37 8.19 7.24
CA ALA A 238 5.05 8.70 6.05
C ALA A 238 6.45 9.23 6.38
N ARG A 239 6.62 9.98 7.49
CA ARG A 239 7.95 10.47 7.93
C ARG A 239 8.90 9.32 8.25
N LYS A 240 8.42 8.22 8.83
CA LYS A 240 9.25 7.03 9.08
C LYS A 240 9.71 6.40 7.77
N LEU A 241 8.80 6.25 6.80
CA LEU A 241 9.13 5.68 5.48
C LEU A 241 10.10 6.57 4.70
N HIS A 242 9.92 7.90 4.76
CA HIS A 242 10.79 8.88 4.10
C HIS A 242 12.24 8.82 4.61
N GLY A 243 12.45 8.57 5.91
CA GLY A 243 13.77 8.51 6.54
C GLY A 243 14.46 7.15 6.50
N GLN A 244 13.81 6.10 6.01
CA GLN A 244 14.39 4.75 5.97
C GLN A 244 15.06 4.48 4.63
N PRO A 245 16.34 4.05 4.61
CA PRO A 245 16.90 3.41 3.42
C PRO A 245 16.13 2.10 3.16
N ALA A 246 15.90 1.79 1.87
CA ALA A 246 15.29 0.51 1.50
C ALA A 246 16.00 -0.64 2.23
N PRO A 247 15.25 -1.61 2.82
CA PRO A 247 15.84 -2.69 3.59
C PRO A 247 16.82 -3.47 2.71
N VAL A 248 18.10 -3.36 3.04
CA VAL A 248 19.16 -4.14 2.39
C VAL A 248 18.96 -5.58 2.83
N ALA A 249 18.76 -6.49 1.88
CA ALA A 249 18.69 -7.91 2.13
C ALA A 249 19.91 -8.32 2.98
N ALA A 250 19.67 -8.86 4.16
CA ALA A 250 20.75 -9.48 4.94
C ALA A 250 21.36 -10.59 4.08
N ALA A 251 22.60 -10.38 3.64
CA ALA A 251 23.35 -11.35 2.86
C ALA A 251 23.39 -12.67 3.62
N GLY A 252 22.95 -13.73 2.96
CA GLY A 252 22.81 -15.11 3.36
C GLY A 252 23.59 -15.59 4.57
N LEU A 253 22.88 -16.21 5.46
CA LEU A 253 23.40 -17.36 6.20
C LEU A 253 23.00 -18.63 5.44
N ARG A 254 23.99 -19.27 4.85
CA ARG A 254 23.90 -20.60 4.22
C ARG A 254 23.54 -21.65 5.26
#